data_ea6d964b00eed33db4a8ef2c72ba8320
#
_entry.id   ea6d964b00eed33db4a8ef2c72ba8320
#
_cell.length_a   1.000
_cell.length_b   1.000
_cell.length_c   1.000
_cell.angle_alpha   90.00
_cell.angle_beta   90.00
_cell.angle_gamma   90.00
#
_symmetry.space_group_name_H-M   'P 1'
#
loop_
_entity.id
_entity.type
_entity.pdbx_description
1 polymer ?
#
loop_
_entity_poly.entity_id
_entity_poly.type
_entity_poly.pdbx_seq_one_letter_code
_entity_poly.pdbx_strand_id
1 'polypeptide(L)'
;RCVLELAREKKCNGIVFLSSLEVYGFTGTTEKSIKENSGGYIDTMNPRSSYSEGKRISECLFTAYAKQYGLRAMVARLTASFGKGVSPTDNRVFAQFARSVLAGENIVLKSTGETVRNYCDALDVASALLTILDRGEAGQAYNVANKDTEISIKELAQAFINAYPDSGSTLVFDLKENVTKLGYNPTMRNVLDVEKLMNLGWKPQYSIQDMIRHLVESLRVA
;
A
#
# COMPACT_ATOMS: atom_id res chain seq x y z
N ARG A 1 -16.07 11.81 -9.81
CA ARG A 1 -16.44 12.93 -10.64
C ARG A 1 -16.78 14.18 -9.80
N CYS A 2 -17.71 14.11 -8.84
CA CYS A 2 -18.14 15.26 -8.05
C CYS A 2 -16.97 16.07 -7.42
N VAL A 3 -15.97 15.37 -6.85
CA VAL A 3 -14.80 16.03 -6.25
C VAL A 3 -13.95 16.77 -7.29
N LEU A 4 -13.79 16.22 -8.49
CA LEU A 4 -13.05 16.86 -9.58
C LEU A 4 -13.79 18.11 -10.11
N GLU A 5 -15.13 18.04 -10.24
CA GLU A 5 -15.94 19.23 -10.59
C GLU A 5 -15.83 20.31 -9.51
N LEU A 6 -15.92 19.91 -8.24
CA LEU A 6 -15.74 20.86 -7.13
C LEU A 6 -14.35 21.52 -7.16
N ALA A 7 -13.29 20.71 -7.37
CA ALA A 7 -11.92 21.23 -7.46
C ALA A 7 -11.77 22.22 -8.63
N ARG A 8 -12.39 21.91 -9.79
CA ARG A 8 -12.41 22.78 -10.96
C ARG A 8 -13.16 24.09 -10.70
N GLU A 9 -14.37 24.01 -10.16
CA GLU A 9 -15.22 25.16 -9.85
C GLU A 9 -14.57 26.08 -8.80
N LYS A 10 -13.98 25.51 -7.77
CA LYS A 10 -13.25 26.23 -6.71
C LYS A 10 -11.85 26.69 -7.11
N LYS A 11 -11.42 26.39 -8.34
CA LYS A 11 -10.08 26.71 -8.87
C LYS A 11 -8.97 26.28 -7.92
N CYS A 12 -9.08 25.05 -7.41
CA CYS A 12 -8.07 24.50 -6.50
C CYS A 12 -6.69 24.46 -7.18
N ASN A 13 -5.64 24.82 -6.44
CA ASN A 13 -4.26 24.82 -6.93
C ASN A 13 -3.72 23.44 -7.24
N GLY A 14 -4.34 22.38 -6.72
CA GLY A 14 -4.00 20.99 -6.99
C GLY A 14 -4.88 20.03 -6.22
N ILE A 15 -4.94 18.81 -6.71
CA ILE A 15 -5.65 17.69 -6.06
C ILE A 15 -4.89 16.40 -6.29
N VAL A 16 -4.74 15.57 -5.25
CA VAL A 16 -4.09 14.26 -5.32
C VAL A 16 -5.11 13.16 -5.03
N PHE A 17 -5.22 12.20 -5.92
CA PHE A 17 -6.03 11.01 -5.73
C PHE A 17 -5.22 9.91 -5.08
N LEU A 18 -5.70 9.38 -3.95
CA LEU A 18 -5.12 8.21 -3.29
C LEU A 18 -5.57 6.95 -4.02
N SER A 19 -4.74 6.51 -4.95
CA SER A 19 -4.88 5.25 -5.67
C SER A 19 -4.20 4.11 -4.91
N SER A 20 -3.97 2.99 -5.55
CA SER A 20 -3.43 1.78 -4.92
C SER A 20 -2.53 1.02 -5.89
N LEU A 21 -1.59 0.25 -5.36
CA LEU A 21 -0.82 -0.74 -6.12
C LEU A 21 -1.72 -1.76 -6.85
N GLU A 22 -2.95 -1.96 -6.39
CA GLU A 22 -3.90 -2.89 -6.99
C GLU A 22 -4.31 -2.51 -8.44
N VAL A 23 -4.06 -1.27 -8.88
CA VAL A 23 -4.30 -0.86 -10.28
C VAL A 23 -3.38 -1.58 -11.27
N TYR A 24 -2.25 -2.09 -10.81
CA TYR A 24 -1.33 -2.82 -11.67
C TYR A 24 -1.87 -4.21 -12.05
N GLY A 25 -2.72 -4.81 -11.23
CA GLY A 25 -3.18 -6.18 -11.45
C GLY A 25 -2.03 -7.19 -11.36
N PHE A 26 -2.13 -8.28 -12.11
CA PHE A 26 -1.09 -9.29 -12.19
C PHE A 26 -0.08 -8.92 -13.28
N THR A 27 1.10 -8.46 -12.88
CA THR A 27 2.19 -8.02 -13.78
C THR A 27 3.14 -9.14 -14.19
N GLY A 28 2.93 -10.37 -13.70
CA GLY A 28 3.86 -11.48 -13.84
C GLY A 28 4.89 -11.54 -12.70
N THR A 29 5.74 -12.56 -12.74
CA THR A 29 6.73 -12.82 -11.66
C THR A 29 8.14 -12.36 -11.99
N THR A 30 8.37 -11.83 -13.21
CA THR A 30 9.70 -11.54 -13.75
C THR A 30 10.20 -10.12 -13.49
N GLU A 31 9.32 -9.16 -13.22
CA GLU A 31 9.72 -7.78 -12.95
C GLU A 31 10.30 -7.64 -11.53
N LYS A 32 11.48 -7.02 -11.41
CA LYS A 32 12.09 -6.71 -10.11
C LYS A 32 11.27 -5.70 -9.32
N SER A 33 10.70 -4.71 -10.01
CA SER A 33 9.86 -3.67 -9.42
C SER A 33 8.85 -3.16 -10.44
N ILE A 34 7.72 -2.66 -9.95
CA ILE A 34 6.59 -2.19 -10.75
C ILE A 34 6.72 -0.68 -10.92
N LYS A 35 6.91 -0.22 -12.15
CA LYS A 35 6.96 1.20 -12.52
C LYS A 35 5.57 1.74 -12.83
N GLU A 36 5.43 3.08 -12.88
CA GLU A 36 4.13 3.72 -13.13
C GLU A 36 3.55 3.43 -14.52
N ASN A 37 4.38 3.03 -15.47
CA ASN A 37 3.98 2.60 -16.83
C ASN A 37 3.77 1.08 -16.94
N SER A 38 4.01 0.30 -15.90
CA SER A 38 3.70 -1.13 -15.88
C SER A 38 2.19 -1.35 -15.94
N GLY A 39 1.78 -2.44 -16.60
CA GLY A 39 0.39 -2.84 -16.68
C GLY A 39 0.26 -4.35 -16.62
N GLY A 40 -0.76 -4.82 -15.92
CA GLY A 40 -1.03 -6.25 -15.77
C GLY A 40 -2.51 -6.58 -15.92
N TYR A 41 -2.79 -7.87 -15.91
CA TYR A 41 -4.11 -8.41 -16.09
C TYR A 41 -4.95 -8.26 -14.82
N ILE A 42 -6.20 -7.86 -14.99
CA ILE A 42 -7.26 -7.94 -13.96
C ILE A 42 -8.43 -8.71 -14.57
N ASP A 43 -8.86 -9.76 -13.91
CA ASP A 43 -10.08 -10.50 -14.29
C ASP A 43 -11.31 -9.70 -13.83
N THR A 44 -11.97 -9.04 -14.77
CA THR A 44 -13.16 -8.22 -14.51
C THR A 44 -14.38 -9.02 -14.05
N MET A 45 -14.38 -10.36 -14.24
CA MET A 45 -15.45 -11.24 -13.76
C MET A 45 -15.24 -11.70 -12.31
N ASN A 46 -14.09 -11.40 -11.72
CA ASN A 46 -13.84 -11.63 -10.30
C ASN A 46 -14.40 -10.46 -9.47
N PRO A 47 -15.33 -10.68 -8.52
CA PRO A 47 -15.91 -9.61 -7.70
C PRO A 47 -14.89 -8.74 -6.94
N ARG A 48 -13.72 -9.28 -6.60
CA ARG A 48 -12.63 -8.54 -5.95
C ARG A 48 -12.00 -7.47 -6.85
N SER A 49 -12.14 -7.61 -8.16
CA SER A 49 -11.58 -6.66 -9.14
C SER A 49 -12.31 -5.31 -9.13
N SER A 50 -13.50 -5.23 -8.52
CA SER A 50 -14.25 -3.98 -8.42
C SER A 50 -13.47 -2.84 -7.77
N TYR A 51 -12.62 -3.16 -6.78
CA TYR A 51 -11.74 -2.17 -6.15
C TYR A 51 -10.66 -1.67 -7.13
N SER A 52 -9.95 -2.58 -7.75
CA SER A 52 -8.86 -2.24 -8.68
C SER A 52 -9.36 -1.47 -9.89
N GLU A 53 -10.46 -1.92 -10.50
CA GLU A 53 -11.08 -1.25 -11.64
C GLU A 53 -11.69 0.11 -11.25
N GLY A 54 -12.28 0.22 -10.06
CA GLY A 54 -12.74 1.49 -9.51
C GLY A 54 -11.60 2.51 -9.34
N LYS A 55 -10.41 2.05 -8.92
CA LYS A 55 -9.20 2.90 -8.87
C LYS A 55 -8.72 3.26 -10.27
N ARG A 56 -8.65 2.32 -11.23
CA ARG A 56 -8.26 2.58 -12.61
C ARG A 56 -9.14 3.64 -13.27
N ILE A 57 -10.45 3.51 -13.21
CA ILE A 57 -11.36 4.51 -13.80
C ILE A 57 -11.22 5.87 -13.13
N SER A 58 -10.95 5.90 -11.84
CA SER A 58 -10.71 7.16 -11.13
C SER A 58 -9.41 7.84 -11.60
N GLU A 59 -8.33 7.10 -11.81
CA GLU A 59 -7.09 7.62 -12.39
C GLU A 59 -7.32 8.18 -13.81
N CYS A 60 -8.09 7.46 -14.65
CA CYS A 60 -8.46 7.95 -15.98
C CYS A 60 -9.19 9.30 -15.90
N LEU A 61 -10.13 9.46 -14.95
CA LEU A 61 -10.84 10.72 -14.77
C LEU A 61 -9.89 11.85 -14.33
N PHE A 62 -8.94 11.59 -13.40
CA PHE A 62 -7.96 12.58 -12.98
C PHE A 62 -7.10 13.04 -14.15
N THR A 63 -6.60 12.11 -14.96
CA THR A 63 -5.83 12.41 -16.17
C THR A 63 -6.65 13.17 -17.21
N ALA A 64 -7.92 12.80 -17.41
CA ALA A 64 -8.82 13.49 -18.33
C ALA A 64 -9.07 14.95 -17.92
N TYR A 65 -9.33 15.18 -16.62
CA TYR A 65 -9.54 16.55 -16.09
C TYR A 65 -8.27 17.40 -16.17
N ALA A 66 -7.10 16.80 -15.92
CA ALA A 66 -5.82 17.49 -16.11
C ALA A 66 -5.64 17.94 -17.56
N LYS A 67 -5.90 17.06 -18.53
CA LYS A 67 -5.77 17.37 -19.95
C LYS A 67 -6.82 18.36 -20.45
N GLN A 68 -8.09 18.15 -20.07
CA GLN A 68 -9.21 18.90 -20.64
C GLN A 68 -9.39 20.27 -20.02
N TYR A 69 -9.13 20.41 -18.72
CA TYR A 69 -9.41 21.62 -17.96
C TYR A 69 -8.18 22.29 -17.35
N GLY A 70 -6.98 21.72 -17.56
CA GLY A 70 -5.75 22.24 -16.96
C GLY A 70 -5.71 22.10 -15.43
N LEU A 71 -6.57 21.24 -14.84
CA LEU A 71 -6.58 21.01 -13.41
C LEU A 71 -5.28 20.28 -12.99
N ARG A 72 -4.58 20.80 -11.98
CA ARG A 72 -3.44 20.08 -11.38
C ARG A 72 -3.93 18.87 -10.58
N ALA A 73 -4.34 17.83 -11.32
CA ALA A 73 -4.84 16.57 -10.78
C ALA A 73 -3.72 15.51 -10.91
N MET A 74 -3.24 14.98 -9.80
CA MET A 74 -2.19 13.97 -9.70
C MET A 74 -2.72 12.71 -9.01
N VAL A 75 -1.98 11.62 -9.15
CA VAL A 75 -2.32 10.30 -8.58
C VAL A 75 -1.18 9.78 -7.73
N ALA A 76 -1.48 9.32 -6.52
CA ALA A 76 -0.56 8.60 -5.65
C ALA A 76 -0.98 7.12 -5.58
N ARG A 77 -0.18 6.20 -6.14
CA ARG A 77 -0.39 4.75 -6.07
C ARG A 77 0.28 4.20 -4.84
N LEU A 78 -0.51 4.01 -3.79
CA LEU A 78 -0.01 3.59 -2.49
C LEU A 78 0.24 2.09 -2.44
N THR A 79 1.37 1.70 -1.86
CA THR A 79 1.58 0.33 -1.38
C THR A 79 0.77 0.08 -0.10
N ALA A 80 0.88 -1.14 0.46
CA ALA A 80 0.35 -1.41 1.80
C ALA A 80 1.06 -0.52 2.82
N SER A 81 0.31 0.39 3.43
CA SER A 81 0.84 1.38 4.36
C SER A 81 0.28 1.15 5.75
N PHE A 82 1.13 1.26 6.76
CA PHE A 82 0.76 1.13 8.16
C PHE A 82 1.68 1.99 9.06
N GLY A 83 1.30 2.14 10.31
CA GLY A 83 2.00 2.96 11.29
C GLY A 83 0.98 3.52 12.28
N LYS A 84 1.14 4.76 12.70
CA LYS A 84 0.19 5.44 13.60
C LYS A 84 -1.17 5.63 12.93
N GLY A 85 -2.25 5.52 13.72
CA GLY A 85 -3.62 5.80 13.26
C GLY A 85 -4.31 4.63 12.53
N VAL A 86 -3.74 3.43 12.54
CA VAL A 86 -4.45 2.22 12.09
C VAL A 86 -5.56 1.90 13.09
N SER A 87 -6.78 1.66 12.57
CA SER A 87 -7.92 1.31 13.41
C SER A 87 -7.67 0.00 14.18
N PRO A 88 -8.07 -0.10 15.47
CA PRO A 88 -8.06 -1.36 16.22
C PRO A 88 -8.84 -2.50 15.54
N THR A 89 -9.82 -2.17 14.72
CA THR A 89 -10.66 -3.11 13.98
C THR A 89 -10.15 -3.42 12.57
N ASP A 90 -8.98 -2.88 12.18
CA ASP A 90 -8.39 -3.15 10.87
C ASP A 90 -8.03 -4.63 10.74
N ASN A 91 -8.50 -5.27 9.65
CA ASN A 91 -8.30 -6.70 9.41
C ASN A 91 -7.15 -7.00 8.44
N ARG A 92 -6.38 -5.99 8.03
CA ARG A 92 -5.18 -6.22 7.22
C ARG A 92 -4.11 -6.97 8.01
N VAL A 93 -3.28 -7.70 7.28
CA VAL A 93 -2.33 -8.66 7.86
C VAL A 93 -1.40 -8.05 8.91
N PHE A 94 -0.86 -6.87 8.70
CA PHE A 94 0.01 -6.18 9.65
C PHE A 94 -0.72 -5.79 10.94
N ALA A 95 -2.01 -5.41 10.87
CA ALA A 95 -2.80 -5.09 12.05
C ALA A 95 -3.15 -6.35 12.86
N GLN A 96 -3.36 -7.48 12.19
CA GLN A 96 -3.51 -8.77 12.86
C GLN A 96 -2.22 -9.15 13.61
N PHE A 97 -1.03 -9.03 12.96
CA PHE A 97 0.25 -9.31 13.58
C PHE A 97 0.51 -8.44 14.82
N ALA A 98 0.21 -7.14 14.71
CA ALA A 98 0.33 -6.22 15.84
C ALA A 98 -0.56 -6.63 17.02
N ARG A 99 -1.83 -7.01 16.76
CA ARG A 99 -2.73 -7.50 17.82
C ARG A 99 -2.24 -8.80 18.43
N SER A 100 -1.73 -9.74 17.62
CA SER A 100 -1.18 -11.01 18.14
C SER A 100 -0.04 -10.76 19.12
N VAL A 101 0.96 -9.94 18.77
CA VAL A 101 2.08 -9.65 19.68
C VAL A 101 1.65 -8.84 20.91
N LEU A 102 0.61 -8.00 20.82
CA LEU A 102 0.05 -7.29 21.97
C LEU A 102 -0.69 -8.22 22.93
N ALA A 103 -1.38 -9.23 22.40
CA ALA A 103 -2.12 -10.21 23.19
C ALA A 103 -1.27 -11.38 23.70
N GLY A 104 0.00 -11.50 23.27
CA GLY A 104 0.84 -12.68 23.56
C GLY A 104 0.38 -13.94 22.81
N GLU A 105 -0.33 -13.75 21.70
CA GLU A 105 -0.82 -14.84 20.85
C GLU A 105 0.12 -15.14 19.71
N ASN A 106 0.06 -16.38 19.19
CA ASN A 106 0.85 -16.76 18.02
C ASN A 106 0.38 -16.04 16.75
N ILE A 107 1.34 -15.68 15.87
CA ILE A 107 1.03 -15.22 14.53
C ILE A 107 0.80 -16.44 13.64
N VAL A 108 -0.43 -16.61 13.14
CA VAL A 108 -0.81 -17.77 12.32
C VAL A 108 -0.88 -17.37 10.85
N LEU A 109 -0.01 -17.93 10.01
CA LEU A 109 -0.06 -17.78 8.56
C LEU A 109 -0.85 -18.95 7.94
N LYS A 110 -1.83 -18.60 7.10
CA LYS A 110 -2.64 -19.57 6.34
C LYS A 110 -2.09 -19.86 4.94
N SER A 111 -0.89 -19.34 4.63
CA SER A 111 -0.12 -19.58 3.41
C SER A 111 1.36 -19.63 3.75
N THR A 112 2.22 -19.96 2.78
CA THR A 112 3.68 -19.97 2.96
C THR A 112 4.26 -18.60 3.30
N GLY A 113 3.50 -17.51 3.06
CA GLY A 113 3.93 -16.14 3.34
C GLY A 113 5.02 -15.60 2.41
N GLU A 114 5.22 -16.21 1.25
CA GLU A 114 6.29 -15.86 0.29
C GLU A 114 6.00 -14.62 -0.57
N THR A 115 4.78 -14.10 -0.55
CA THR A 115 4.46 -12.85 -1.25
C THR A 115 5.31 -11.73 -0.70
N VAL A 116 6.09 -11.09 -1.58
CA VAL A 116 6.99 -9.98 -1.27
C VAL A 116 6.35 -8.64 -1.63
N ARG A 117 6.50 -7.67 -0.76
CA ARG A 117 6.06 -6.28 -0.97
C ARG A 117 7.07 -5.32 -0.36
N ASN A 118 7.06 -4.08 -0.83
CA ASN A 118 7.53 -2.97 -0.03
C ASN A 118 6.35 -2.29 0.67
N TYR A 119 6.63 -1.63 1.78
CA TYR A 119 5.63 -0.96 2.60
C TYR A 119 5.96 0.53 2.70
N CYS A 120 5.09 1.30 3.36
CA CYS A 120 5.33 2.71 3.64
C CYS A 120 4.72 3.09 4.99
N ASP A 121 5.44 3.83 5.81
CA ASP A 121 4.86 4.39 7.04
C ASP A 121 3.77 5.42 6.71
N ALA A 122 2.74 5.49 7.54
CA ALA A 122 1.64 6.43 7.35
C ALA A 122 2.12 7.90 7.32
N LEU A 123 3.17 8.26 8.08
CA LEU A 123 3.77 9.59 8.09
C LEU A 123 4.57 9.84 6.80
N ASP A 124 5.27 8.84 6.30
CA ASP A 124 5.95 8.92 5.00
C ASP A 124 4.95 9.06 3.85
N VAL A 125 3.81 8.36 3.92
CA VAL A 125 2.71 8.56 2.95
C VAL A 125 2.22 10.00 3.00
N ALA A 126 1.98 10.56 4.18
CA ALA A 126 1.53 11.95 4.30
C ALA A 126 2.53 12.93 3.69
N SER A 127 3.82 12.78 3.95
CA SER A 127 4.88 13.61 3.37
C SER A 127 4.98 13.43 1.85
N ALA A 128 4.79 12.20 1.33
CA ALA A 128 4.75 11.90 -0.10
C ALA A 128 3.59 12.63 -0.79
N LEU A 129 2.37 12.58 -0.19
CA LEU A 129 1.21 13.27 -0.73
C LEU A 129 1.42 14.78 -0.80
N LEU A 130 2.02 15.40 0.22
CA LEU A 130 2.36 16.81 0.21
C LEU A 130 3.41 17.13 -0.87
N THR A 131 4.42 16.27 -1.04
CA THR A 131 5.43 16.44 -2.10
C THR A 131 4.81 16.34 -3.48
N ILE A 132 3.91 15.37 -3.72
CA ILE A 132 3.18 15.23 -4.99
C ILE A 132 2.29 16.45 -5.22
N LEU A 133 1.60 16.94 -4.18
CA LEU A 133 0.75 18.13 -4.28
C LEU A 133 1.56 19.38 -4.62
N ASP A 134 2.75 19.55 -4.05
CA ASP A 134 3.63 20.70 -4.28
C ASP A 134 4.35 20.64 -5.64
N ARG A 135 4.96 19.50 -5.97
CA ARG A 135 5.91 19.35 -7.09
C ARG A 135 5.48 18.41 -8.20
N GLY A 136 4.39 17.67 -8.00
CA GLY A 136 3.90 16.71 -8.99
C GLY A 136 3.36 17.39 -10.25
N GLU A 137 3.55 16.72 -11.38
CA GLU A 137 3.02 17.17 -12.67
C GLU A 137 1.56 16.74 -12.85
N ALA A 138 0.76 17.64 -13.44
CA ALA A 138 -0.64 17.37 -13.73
C ALA A 138 -0.83 16.15 -14.64
N GLY A 139 -1.78 15.30 -14.31
CA GLY A 139 -2.09 14.08 -15.06
C GLY A 139 -1.11 12.92 -14.85
N GLN A 140 -0.14 13.07 -13.93
CA GLN A 140 0.84 12.02 -13.65
C GLN A 140 0.49 11.19 -12.42
N ALA A 141 0.87 9.91 -12.46
CA ALA A 141 0.85 9.00 -11.33
C ALA A 141 2.25 8.85 -10.70
N TYR A 142 2.29 8.64 -9.40
CA TYR A 142 3.49 8.41 -8.60
C TYR A 142 3.30 7.22 -7.68
N ASN A 143 4.22 6.27 -7.72
CA ASN A 143 4.28 5.18 -6.75
C ASN A 143 4.75 5.70 -5.39
N VAL A 144 4.07 5.27 -4.32
CA VAL A 144 4.40 5.64 -2.94
C VAL A 144 4.68 4.39 -2.14
N ALA A 145 5.95 4.17 -1.84
CA ALA A 145 6.45 3.07 -1.02
C ALA A 145 7.84 3.44 -0.46
N ASN A 146 8.29 2.74 0.56
CA ASN A 146 9.69 2.80 0.95
C ASN A 146 10.45 1.64 0.28
N LYS A 147 11.46 1.94 -0.55
CA LYS A 147 12.26 0.93 -1.26
C LYS A 147 13.06 0.02 -0.34
N ASP A 148 13.36 0.47 0.88
CA ASP A 148 14.18 -0.23 1.87
C ASP A 148 13.35 -1.12 2.81
N THR A 149 12.03 -1.22 2.59
CA THR A 149 11.08 -2.06 3.35
C THR A 149 10.59 -3.28 2.57
N GLU A 150 11.35 -3.68 1.54
CA GLU A 150 11.02 -4.88 0.78
C GLU A 150 11.17 -6.13 1.66
N ILE A 151 10.06 -6.85 1.86
CA ILE A 151 9.98 -7.97 2.79
C ILE A 151 8.84 -8.91 2.41
N SER A 152 8.99 -10.21 2.65
CA SER A 152 7.90 -11.18 2.53
C SER A 152 6.93 -11.08 3.71
N ILE A 153 5.72 -11.60 3.55
CA ILE A 153 4.73 -11.67 4.64
C ILE A 153 5.26 -12.49 5.83
N LYS A 154 5.99 -13.58 5.55
CA LYS A 154 6.62 -14.42 6.57
C LYS A 154 7.70 -13.66 7.34
N GLU A 155 8.56 -12.94 6.64
CA GLU A 155 9.61 -12.13 7.26
C GLU A 155 9.02 -10.96 8.03
N LEU A 156 7.94 -10.35 7.54
CA LEU A 156 7.21 -9.30 8.27
C LEU A 156 6.62 -9.85 9.58
N ALA A 157 6.01 -11.03 9.57
CA ALA A 157 5.51 -11.69 10.79
C ALA A 157 6.66 -11.93 11.80
N GLN A 158 7.80 -12.42 11.32
CA GLN A 158 8.98 -12.61 12.15
C GLN A 158 9.52 -11.27 12.70
N ALA A 159 9.48 -10.19 11.90
CA ALA A 159 9.90 -8.87 12.35
C ALA A 159 9.03 -8.34 13.51
N PHE A 160 7.70 -8.59 13.48
CA PHE A 160 6.82 -8.27 14.61
C PHE A 160 7.20 -9.04 15.88
N ILE A 161 7.45 -10.36 15.77
CA ILE A 161 7.87 -11.19 16.91
C ILE A 161 9.21 -10.70 17.48
N ASN A 162 10.18 -10.44 16.60
CA ASN A 162 11.51 -9.98 17.02
C ASN A 162 11.49 -8.60 17.67
N ALA A 163 10.54 -7.70 17.27
CA ALA A 163 10.38 -6.39 17.88
C ALA A 163 9.75 -6.45 19.27
N TYR A 164 9.03 -7.54 19.59
CA TYR A 164 8.33 -7.76 20.88
C TYR A 164 8.63 -9.15 21.43
N PRO A 165 9.89 -9.47 21.79
CA PRO A 165 10.29 -10.80 22.24
C PRO A 165 9.58 -11.23 23.53
N ASP A 166 9.28 -10.29 24.41
CA ASP A 166 8.60 -10.55 25.68
C ASP A 166 7.12 -10.91 25.50
N SER A 167 6.56 -10.80 24.30
CA SER A 167 5.19 -11.23 24.02
C SER A 167 4.99 -12.74 24.13
N GLY A 168 6.07 -13.54 23.98
CA GLY A 168 5.99 -14.98 23.91
C GLY A 168 5.36 -15.51 22.61
N SER A 169 5.02 -14.62 21.66
CA SER A 169 4.43 -14.99 20.36
C SER A 169 5.41 -15.79 19.51
N THR A 170 4.89 -16.76 18.77
CA THR A 170 5.65 -17.53 17.79
C THR A 170 4.96 -17.53 16.43
N LEU A 171 5.73 -17.86 15.37
CA LEU A 171 5.18 -17.99 14.03
C LEU A 171 4.68 -19.42 13.81
N VAL A 172 3.39 -19.55 13.46
CA VAL A 172 2.74 -20.84 13.21
C VAL A 172 2.18 -20.86 11.79
N PHE A 173 2.31 -21.99 11.10
CA PHE A 173 1.72 -22.19 9.78
C PHE A 173 0.52 -23.14 9.88
N ASP A 174 -0.67 -22.65 9.49
CA ASP A 174 -1.91 -23.45 9.34
C ASP A 174 -2.21 -23.57 7.84
N LEU A 175 -1.46 -24.40 7.15
CA LEU A 175 -1.57 -24.62 5.71
C LEU A 175 -2.70 -25.61 5.42
N LYS A 176 -3.91 -25.08 5.15
CA LYS A 176 -5.04 -25.91 4.70
C LYS A 176 -4.96 -26.16 3.20
N GLU A 177 -5.27 -27.39 2.78
CA GLU A 177 -5.49 -27.69 1.36
C GLU A 177 -6.57 -26.74 0.78
N ASN A 178 -6.25 -25.93 -0.24
CA ASN A 178 -7.12 -24.97 -0.92
C ASN A 178 -7.10 -23.51 -0.42
N VAL A 179 -5.92 -22.92 -0.23
CA VAL A 179 -5.76 -21.46 -0.01
C VAL A 179 -6.41 -20.60 -1.10
N THR A 180 -6.48 -21.07 -2.35
CA THR A 180 -7.17 -20.40 -3.47
C THR A 180 -8.69 -20.26 -3.25
N LYS A 181 -9.33 -21.23 -2.60
CA LYS A 181 -10.76 -21.14 -2.23
C LYS A 181 -11.02 -20.12 -1.10
N LEU A 182 -10.00 -19.77 -0.33
CA LEU A 182 -10.06 -18.74 0.71
C LEU A 182 -9.83 -17.33 0.15
N GLY A 183 -9.71 -17.18 -1.18
CA GLY A 183 -9.52 -15.90 -1.84
C GLY A 183 -8.12 -15.31 -1.70
N TYR A 184 -7.11 -16.10 -1.36
CA TYR A 184 -5.71 -15.64 -1.39
C TYR A 184 -5.23 -15.53 -2.83
N ASN A 185 -4.53 -14.44 -3.14
CA ASN A 185 -3.84 -14.28 -4.42
C ASN A 185 -2.67 -15.27 -4.51
N PRO A 186 -2.27 -15.70 -5.72
CA PRO A 186 -1.02 -16.42 -5.93
C PRO A 186 0.17 -15.70 -5.28
N THR A 187 1.25 -16.43 -4.99
CA THR A 187 2.51 -15.81 -4.56
C THR A 187 2.95 -14.78 -5.59
N MET A 188 3.16 -13.56 -5.15
CA MET A 188 3.43 -12.41 -6.01
C MET A 188 4.59 -11.59 -5.47
N ARG A 189 5.29 -10.90 -6.38
CA ARG A 189 6.23 -9.85 -6.03
C ARG A 189 5.63 -8.49 -6.41
N ASN A 190 5.14 -7.76 -5.42
CA ASN A 190 4.46 -6.48 -5.58
C ASN A 190 5.32 -5.34 -5.00
N VAL A 191 6.51 -5.16 -5.55
CA VAL A 191 7.47 -4.13 -5.13
C VAL A 191 7.34 -2.93 -6.07
N LEU A 192 6.91 -1.80 -5.55
CA LEU A 192 6.79 -0.56 -6.32
C LEU A 192 8.15 0.12 -6.49
N ASP A 193 8.47 0.50 -7.72
CA ASP A 193 9.56 1.42 -8.03
C ASP A 193 9.12 2.83 -7.64
N VAL A 194 9.96 3.54 -6.91
CA VAL A 194 9.64 4.89 -6.37
C VAL A 194 10.58 5.98 -6.89
N GLU A 195 11.39 5.67 -7.90
CA GLU A 195 12.39 6.59 -8.44
C GLU A 195 11.75 7.90 -8.92
N LYS A 196 10.58 7.82 -9.56
CA LYS A 196 9.84 9.00 -10.05
C LYS A 196 9.47 9.96 -8.92
N LEU A 197 9.00 9.46 -7.79
CA LEU A 197 8.67 10.27 -6.62
C LEU A 197 9.94 10.80 -5.93
N MET A 198 10.99 9.99 -5.84
CA MET A 198 12.26 10.42 -5.29
C MET A 198 12.92 11.56 -6.10
N ASN A 199 12.72 11.58 -7.41
CA ASN A 199 13.18 12.67 -8.29
C ASN A 199 12.46 14.00 -8.03
N LEU A 200 11.30 14.01 -7.35
CA LEU A 200 10.66 15.22 -6.81
C LEU A 200 11.30 15.70 -5.50
N GLY A 201 12.30 14.98 -4.98
CA GLY A 201 13.01 15.31 -3.73
C GLY A 201 12.43 14.63 -2.48
N TRP A 202 11.42 13.76 -2.63
CA TRP A 202 10.89 12.98 -1.50
C TRP A 202 11.81 11.82 -1.13
N LYS A 203 11.91 11.56 0.19
CA LYS A 203 12.62 10.38 0.72
C LYS A 203 11.85 9.81 1.91
N PRO A 204 11.65 8.49 1.98
CA PRO A 204 11.09 7.84 3.15
C PRO A 204 12.06 7.95 4.34
N GLN A 205 11.53 8.03 5.55
CA GLN A 205 12.31 8.23 6.77
C GLN A 205 12.24 7.06 7.73
N TYR A 206 11.19 6.23 7.64
CA TYR A 206 10.91 5.19 8.63
C TYR A 206 11.24 3.80 8.12
N SER A 207 12.02 3.06 8.91
CA SER A 207 12.31 1.64 8.67
C SER A 207 11.10 0.76 8.98
N ILE A 208 11.18 -0.53 8.60
CA ILE A 208 10.13 -1.52 8.93
C ILE A 208 9.98 -1.65 10.45
N GLN A 209 11.06 -1.53 11.22
CA GLN A 209 11.05 -1.56 12.69
C GLN A 209 10.33 -0.34 13.28
N ASP A 210 10.53 0.84 12.71
CA ASP A 210 9.83 2.05 13.13
C ASP A 210 8.32 1.93 12.83
N MET A 211 7.97 1.43 11.66
CA MET A 211 6.58 1.19 11.26
C MET A 211 5.87 0.23 12.23
N ILE A 212 6.54 -0.87 12.59
CA ILE A 212 6.02 -1.86 13.56
C ILE A 212 5.80 -1.19 14.92
N ARG A 213 6.79 -0.44 15.42
CA ARG A 213 6.68 0.29 16.68
C ARG A 213 5.53 1.31 16.66
N HIS A 214 5.45 2.14 15.62
CA HIS A 214 4.39 3.13 15.45
C HIS A 214 3.00 2.50 15.47
N LEU A 215 2.84 1.35 14.81
CA LEU A 215 1.57 0.64 14.78
C LEU A 215 1.21 0.08 16.15
N VAL A 216 2.12 -0.68 16.78
CA VAL A 216 1.85 -1.35 18.04
C VAL A 216 1.61 -0.35 19.17
N GLU A 217 2.41 0.74 19.24
CA GLU A 217 2.19 1.80 20.22
C GLU A 217 0.84 2.50 20.03
N SER A 218 0.45 2.75 18.76
CA SER A 218 -0.85 3.37 18.45
C SER A 218 -2.03 2.49 18.89
N LEU A 219 -1.91 1.16 18.77
CA LEU A 219 -2.96 0.22 19.18
C LEU A 219 -3.04 0.01 20.70
N ARG A 220 -1.96 0.30 21.45
CA ARG A 220 -1.98 0.24 22.94
C ARG A 220 -2.78 1.36 23.57
N VAL A 221 -2.90 2.48 22.88
CA VAL A 221 -3.51 3.72 23.42
C VAL A 221 -4.96 3.88 22.94
N ALA A 222 -5.40 3.08 21.97
CA ALA A 222 -6.74 3.11 21.39
C ALA A 222 -7.69 2.13 22.11
#